data_50101cf0b6c4b5d053f3d00ebe731ca6
#
_entry.id   50101cf0b6c4b5d053f3d00ebe731ca6
#
_cell.length_a   1.000
_cell.length_b   1.000
_cell.length_c   1.000
_cell.angle_alpha   90.00
_cell.angle_beta   90.00
_cell.angle_gamma   90.00
#
_symmetry.space_group_name_H-M   'P 1'
#
loop_
_entity.id
_entity.type
_entity.pdbx_description
1 polymer ?
#
loop_
_entity_poly.entity_id
_entity_poly.type
_entity_poly.pdbx_seq_one_letter_code
_entity_poly.pdbx_strand_id
1 'polypeptide(L)'
;MKPLYRNVFLAIGVVAIIIMLCTSDLSYSELWDNVRRAGYWFPAVILLWVFLYLANAWSWSVIIHDGAAPKVPFLKIYKYTISGYALNYVTPVGLLGGEPYRIMELTPYVGAAKATSSVILYAMMHIFSHFCFWTFSILLYLWLYGREMSAGMAVFMLVCSVFCGTGIYF
;
A
#
# COMPACT_ATOMS: atom_id res chain seq x y z
N MET A 1 13.93 9.01 16.95
CA MET A 1 13.15 8.25 17.97
C MET A 1 14.12 7.69 18.99
N LYS A 2 13.80 7.76 20.29
CA LYS A 2 14.60 7.03 21.27
C LYS A 2 14.55 5.54 20.90
N PRO A 3 15.66 4.81 20.95
CA PRO A 3 15.71 3.38 20.56
C PRO A 3 14.67 2.54 21.32
N LEU A 4 14.25 3.01 22.49
CA LEU A 4 13.21 2.41 23.30
C LEU A 4 11.86 2.30 22.58
N TYR A 5 11.37 3.37 21.96
CA TYR A 5 10.07 3.34 21.26
C TYR A 5 10.08 2.41 20.05
N ARG A 6 11.18 2.39 19.30
CA ARG A 6 11.35 1.47 18.17
C ARG A 6 11.28 0.01 18.63
N ASN A 7 11.96 -0.32 19.73
CA ASN A 7 11.99 -1.68 20.28
C ASN A 7 10.63 -2.09 20.86
N VAL A 8 9.90 -1.15 21.50
CA VAL A 8 8.54 -1.40 22.00
C VAL A 8 7.57 -1.70 20.84
N PHE A 9 7.58 -0.89 19.77
CA PHE A 9 6.74 -1.15 18.59
C PHE A 9 7.07 -2.48 17.94
N LEU A 10 8.35 -2.83 17.85
CA LEU A 10 8.80 -4.10 17.30
C LEU A 10 8.33 -5.27 18.19
N ALA A 11 8.44 -5.14 19.50
CA ALA A 11 7.97 -6.15 20.46
C ALA A 11 6.45 -6.35 20.37
N ILE A 12 5.66 -5.26 20.30
CA ILE A 12 4.20 -5.34 20.13
C ILE A 12 3.85 -6.08 18.83
N GLY A 13 4.53 -5.76 17.71
CA GLY A 13 4.32 -6.44 16.44
C GLY A 13 4.63 -7.93 16.49
N VAL A 14 5.76 -8.31 17.11
CA VAL A 14 6.13 -9.73 17.28
C VAL A 14 5.11 -10.46 18.17
N VAL A 15 4.70 -9.86 19.29
CA VAL A 15 3.69 -10.44 20.18
C VAL A 15 2.34 -10.61 19.46
N ALA A 16 1.91 -9.63 18.66
CA ALA A 16 0.68 -9.72 17.88
C ALA A 16 0.74 -10.87 16.86
N ILE A 17 1.88 -11.07 16.18
CA ILE A 17 2.07 -12.19 15.26
C ILE A 17 2.02 -13.52 16.00
N ILE A 18 2.69 -13.64 17.16
CA ILE A 18 2.67 -14.85 17.98
C ILE A 18 1.24 -15.17 18.43
N ILE A 19 0.50 -14.18 18.95
CA ILE A 19 -0.90 -14.36 19.35
C ILE A 19 -1.73 -14.84 18.15
N MET A 20 -1.60 -14.20 16.98
CA MET A 20 -2.31 -14.60 15.78
C MET A 20 -2.00 -16.05 15.38
N LEU A 21 -0.74 -16.46 15.42
CA LEU A 21 -0.34 -17.84 15.09
C LEU A 21 -0.83 -18.87 16.13
N CYS A 22 -0.88 -18.49 17.41
CA CYS A 22 -1.37 -19.37 18.49
C CYS A 22 -2.91 -19.46 18.55
N THR A 23 -3.63 -18.41 18.11
CA THR A 23 -5.09 -18.37 18.13
C THR A 23 -5.74 -18.80 16.80
N SER A 24 -4.95 -18.91 15.72
CA SER A 24 -5.45 -19.40 14.45
C SER A 24 -5.45 -20.92 14.42
N ASP A 25 -6.59 -21.54 14.11
CA ASP A 25 -6.73 -22.99 13.87
C ASP A 25 -6.08 -23.42 12.53
N LEU A 26 -4.98 -22.76 12.14
CA LEU A 26 -4.30 -23.04 10.88
C LEU A 26 -3.51 -24.35 10.99
N SER A 27 -3.94 -25.34 10.22
CA SER A 27 -3.14 -26.54 10.00
C SER A 27 -1.93 -26.19 9.12
N TYR A 28 -0.73 -26.27 9.70
CA TYR A 28 0.52 -26.01 8.95
C TYR A 28 0.71 -26.97 7.77
N SER A 29 0.16 -28.19 7.85
CA SER A 29 0.16 -29.16 6.76
C SER A 29 -0.70 -28.68 5.59
N GLU A 30 -1.91 -28.18 5.86
CA GLU A 30 -2.79 -27.60 4.81
C GLU A 30 -2.19 -26.35 4.17
N LEU A 31 -1.54 -25.50 4.98
CA LEU A 31 -0.84 -24.33 4.45
C LEU A 31 0.27 -24.76 3.47
N TRP A 32 1.07 -25.75 3.86
CA TRP A 32 2.15 -26.26 3.03
C TRP A 32 1.65 -26.92 1.74
N ASP A 33 0.57 -27.67 1.83
CA ASP A 33 -0.07 -28.29 0.66
C ASP A 33 -0.66 -27.25 -0.30
N ASN A 34 -1.25 -26.17 0.22
CA ASN A 34 -1.74 -25.06 -0.59
C ASN A 34 -0.58 -24.32 -1.31
N VAL A 35 0.54 -24.09 -0.63
CA VAL A 35 1.74 -23.51 -1.25
C VAL A 35 2.30 -24.42 -2.34
N ARG A 36 2.33 -25.73 -2.11
CA ARG A 36 2.75 -26.71 -3.14
C ARG A 36 1.82 -26.75 -4.33
N ARG A 37 0.49 -26.70 -4.11
CA ARG A 37 -0.50 -26.65 -5.18
C ARG A 37 -0.41 -25.37 -6.01
N ALA A 38 -0.06 -24.22 -5.41
CA ALA A 38 0.18 -22.98 -6.12
C ALA A 38 1.41 -23.07 -7.06
N GLY A 39 2.38 -23.96 -6.75
CA GLY A 39 3.54 -24.22 -7.60
C GLY A 39 4.30 -22.93 -7.96
N TYR A 40 4.62 -22.75 -9.24
CA TYR A 40 5.37 -21.56 -9.70
C TYR A 40 4.55 -20.26 -9.70
N TRP A 41 3.24 -20.31 -9.49
CA TRP A 41 2.44 -19.09 -9.31
C TRP A 41 2.76 -18.39 -8.00
N PHE A 42 3.12 -19.12 -6.95
CA PHE A 42 3.49 -18.54 -5.67
C PHE A 42 4.72 -17.61 -5.75
N PRO A 43 5.88 -18.05 -6.28
CA PRO A 43 7.02 -17.15 -6.49
C PRO A 43 6.73 -16.05 -7.51
N ALA A 44 5.89 -16.29 -8.53
CA ALA A 44 5.49 -15.26 -9.48
C ALA A 44 4.74 -14.10 -8.81
N VAL A 45 3.83 -14.40 -7.88
CA VAL A 45 3.14 -13.37 -7.08
C VAL A 45 4.12 -12.61 -6.19
N ILE A 46 5.07 -13.29 -5.55
CA ILE A 46 6.11 -12.63 -4.73
C ILE A 46 6.94 -11.65 -5.59
N LEU A 47 7.35 -12.07 -6.78
CA LEU A 47 8.08 -11.20 -7.71
C LEU A 47 7.26 -9.99 -8.15
N LEU A 48 5.97 -10.18 -8.39
CA LEU A 48 5.05 -9.08 -8.68
C LEU A 48 4.99 -8.06 -7.54
N TRP A 49 4.94 -8.52 -6.29
CA TRP A 49 4.97 -7.65 -5.12
C TRP A 49 6.28 -6.85 -5.00
N VAL A 50 7.42 -7.47 -5.27
CA VAL A 50 8.72 -6.76 -5.32
C VAL A 50 8.66 -5.64 -6.35
N PHE A 51 8.14 -5.91 -7.53
CA PHE A 51 7.99 -4.90 -8.59
C PHE A 51 7.03 -3.77 -8.18
N LEU A 52 5.90 -4.10 -7.56
CA LEU A 52 4.96 -3.11 -7.03
C LEU A 52 5.60 -2.18 -6.00
N TYR A 53 6.38 -2.73 -5.07
CA TYR A 53 7.10 -1.91 -4.10
C TYR A 53 8.18 -1.03 -4.73
N LEU A 54 8.84 -1.50 -5.78
CA LEU A 54 9.78 -0.68 -6.55
C LEU A 54 9.08 0.49 -7.23
N ALA A 55 7.94 0.26 -7.87
CA ALA A 55 7.14 1.30 -8.51
C ALA A 55 6.61 2.33 -7.48
N ASN A 56 6.13 1.87 -6.32
CA ASN A 56 5.71 2.73 -5.22
C ASN A 56 6.86 3.59 -4.68
N ALA A 57 8.04 3.00 -4.46
CA ALA A 57 9.20 3.72 -4.00
C ALA A 57 9.68 4.74 -5.04
N TRP A 58 9.58 4.40 -6.32
CA TRP A 58 9.92 5.34 -7.40
C TRP A 58 8.96 6.52 -7.43
N SER A 59 7.65 6.30 -7.37
CA SER A 59 6.65 7.37 -7.30
C SER A 59 6.92 8.33 -6.14
N TRP A 60 7.20 7.79 -4.95
CA TRP A 60 7.56 8.63 -3.81
C TRP A 60 8.91 9.33 -3.98
N SER A 61 9.88 8.67 -4.60
CA SER A 61 11.18 9.27 -4.93
C SER A 61 11.04 10.50 -5.83
N VAL A 62 10.16 10.47 -6.81
CA VAL A 62 9.88 11.62 -7.70
C VAL A 62 9.34 12.80 -6.89
N ILE A 63 8.41 12.55 -5.96
CA ILE A 63 7.87 13.60 -5.07
C ILE A 63 8.94 14.21 -4.17
N ILE A 64 9.85 13.40 -3.64
CA ILE A 64 10.94 13.87 -2.75
C ILE A 64 11.95 14.72 -3.51
N HIS A 65 12.30 14.32 -4.73
CA HIS A 65 13.34 14.97 -5.53
C HIS A 65 12.85 16.18 -6.34
N ASP A 66 11.79 16.81 -5.90
CA ASP A 66 11.30 18.06 -6.47
C ASP A 66 12.32 19.20 -6.24
N GLY A 67 12.96 19.62 -7.31
CA GLY A 67 13.87 20.78 -7.34
C GLY A 67 15.19 20.63 -6.57
N ALA A 68 15.48 21.57 -5.67
CA ALA A 68 16.77 21.73 -4.98
C ALA A 68 16.96 20.85 -3.73
N ALA A 69 16.13 19.85 -3.51
CA ALA A 69 16.24 19.00 -2.33
C ALA A 69 17.51 18.12 -2.34
N PRO A 70 18.13 17.86 -1.18
CA PRO A 70 19.24 16.93 -1.08
C PRO A 70 18.85 15.55 -1.61
N LYS A 71 19.71 14.95 -2.42
CA LYS A 71 19.46 13.65 -3.04
C LYS A 71 19.45 12.55 -2.00
N VAL A 72 18.27 11.98 -1.73
CA VAL A 72 18.13 10.78 -0.91
C VAL A 72 18.37 9.56 -1.80
N PRO A 73 19.30 8.64 -1.45
CA PRO A 73 19.54 7.45 -2.26
C PRO A 73 18.26 6.61 -2.41
N PHE A 74 17.97 6.17 -3.64
CA PHE A 74 16.77 5.40 -3.96
C PHE A 74 16.59 4.15 -3.07
N LEU A 75 17.69 3.43 -2.77
CA LEU A 75 17.65 2.26 -1.89
C LEU A 75 17.14 2.58 -0.47
N LYS A 76 17.40 3.79 0.05
CA LYS A 76 16.84 4.22 1.33
C LYS A 76 15.35 4.48 1.23
N ILE A 77 14.90 5.14 0.17
CA ILE A 77 13.48 5.37 -0.10
C ILE A 77 12.75 4.03 -0.24
N TYR A 78 13.32 3.10 -0.99
CA TYR A 78 12.80 1.74 -1.14
C TYR A 78 12.68 1.01 0.21
N LYS A 79 13.75 1.05 1.03
CA LYS A 79 13.72 0.50 2.39
C LYS A 79 12.63 1.12 3.24
N TYR A 80 12.49 2.45 3.24
CA TYR A 80 11.47 3.15 4.02
C TYR A 80 10.06 2.85 3.52
N THR A 81 9.89 2.64 2.22
CA THR A 81 8.62 2.23 1.62
C THR A 81 8.21 0.85 2.11
N ILE A 82 9.08 -0.16 2.00
CA ILE A 82 8.78 -1.53 2.47
C ILE A 82 8.53 -1.56 3.97
N SER A 83 9.40 -0.92 4.77
CA SER A 83 9.25 -0.89 6.22
C SER A 83 7.96 -0.17 6.65
N GLY A 84 7.58 0.90 5.96
CA GLY A 84 6.32 1.61 6.20
C GLY A 84 5.10 0.72 5.91
N TYR A 85 5.10 0.00 4.79
CA TYR A 85 4.02 -0.95 4.50
C TYR A 85 3.98 -2.10 5.52
N ALA A 86 5.12 -2.66 5.90
CA ALA A 86 5.18 -3.69 6.93
C ALA A 86 4.59 -3.21 8.26
N LEU A 87 4.90 -1.96 8.67
CA LEU A 87 4.33 -1.37 9.87
C LEU A 87 2.82 -1.18 9.77
N ASN A 88 2.27 -0.85 8.61
CA ASN A 88 0.83 -0.74 8.42
C ASN A 88 0.11 -2.07 8.64
N TYR A 89 0.73 -3.19 8.32
CA TYR A 89 0.15 -4.53 8.54
C TYR A 89 0.29 -5.02 9.98
N VAL A 90 1.36 -4.62 10.68
CA VAL A 90 1.68 -5.13 12.03
C VAL A 90 1.09 -4.25 13.13
N THR A 91 0.81 -2.97 12.86
CA THR A 91 0.24 -2.09 13.87
C THR A 91 -1.28 -2.18 13.93
N PRO A 92 -1.88 -2.25 15.14
CA PRO A 92 -3.33 -2.33 15.30
C PRO A 92 -4.07 -1.04 14.90
N VAL A 93 -3.34 0.02 14.56
CA VAL A 93 -3.88 1.33 14.12
C VAL A 93 -4.23 1.32 12.63
N GLY A 94 -4.17 0.18 11.97
CA GLY A 94 -4.45 0.04 10.55
C GLY A 94 -3.39 0.73 9.66
N LEU A 95 -3.83 1.33 8.57
CA LEU A 95 -2.95 1.93 7.55
C LEU A 95 -2.16 3.18 8.02
N LEU A 96 -2.22 3.56 9.30
CA LEU A 96 -1.61 4.81 9.82
C LEU A 96 -0.23 4.62 10.49
N GLY A 97 0.25 3.38 10.63
CA GLY A 97 1.53 3.12 11.32
C GLY A 97 2.77 3.45 10.50
N GLY A 98 2.69 3.30 9.20
CA GLY A 98 3.82 3.47 8.29
C GLY A 98 4.12 4.91 7.89
N GLU A 99 3.13 5.78 7.83
CA GLU A 99 3.30 7.19 7.45
C GLU A 99 4.17 7.95 8.46
N PRO A 100 3.91 7.91 9.78
CA PRO A 100 4.80 8.52 10.76
C PRO A 100 6.23 7.99 10.70
N TYR A 101 6.41 6.70 10.47
CA TYR A 101 7.72 6.09 10.30
C TYR A 101 8.45 6.68 9.08
N ARG A 102 7.80 6.77 7.92
CA ARG A 102 8.38 7.37 6.70
C ARG A 102 8.77 8.83 6.91
N ILE A 103 7.92 9.62 7.57
CA ILE A 103 8.21 11.02 7.92
C ILE A 103 9.46 11.10 8.78
N MET A 104 9.55 10.30 9.84
CA MET A 104 10.69 10.31 10.76
C MET A 104 12.00 9.95 10.08
N GLU A 105 12.00 8.89 9.27
CA GLU A 105 13.21 8.41 8.57
C GLU A 105 13.68 9.40 7.48
N LEU A 106 12.74 10.13 6.86
CA LEU A 106 13.05 11.08 5.81
C LEU A 106 13.46 12.46 6.36
N THR A 107 12.97 12.86 7.54
CA THR A 107 13.21 14.16 8.18
C THR A 107 14.69 14.57 8.24
N PRO A 108 15.67 13.70 8.58
CA PRO A 108 17.07 14.07 8.64
C PRO A 108 17.66 14.50 7.28
N TYR A 109 17.04 14.14 6.17
CA TYR A 109 17.54 14.42 4.81
C TYR A 109 16.92 15.66 4.20
N VAL A 110 15.62 15.87 4.40
CA VAL A 110 14.86 16.91 3.68
C VAL A 110 14.16 17.91 4.62
N GLY A 111 14.29 17.72 5.92
CA GLY A 111 13.57 18.51 6.94
C GLY A 111 12.14 18.02 7.16
N ALA A 112 11.57 18.35 8.33
CA ALA A 112 10.27 17.84 8.77
C ALA A 112 9.10 18.28 7.88
N ALA A 113 9.10 19.54 7.44
CA ALA A 113 8.04 20.07 6.58
C ALA A 113 7.96 19.33 5.24
N LYS A 114 9.10 19.16 4.55
CA LYS A 114 9.16 18.47 3.25
C LYS A 114 8.92 16.96 3.43
N ALA A 115 9.42 16.34 4.49
CA ALA A 115 9.14 14.94 4.78
C ALA A 115 7.64 14.69 4.94
N THR A 116 6.96 15.52 5.76
CA THR A 116 5.52 15.40 6.00
C THR A 116 4.72 15.65 4.73
N SER A 117 4.98 16.74 4.02
CA SER A 117 4.26 17.07 2.79
C SER A 117 4.44 16.00 1.70
N SER A 118 5.63 15.42 1.56
CA SER A 118 5.89 14.36 0.58
C SER A 118 5.11 13.08 0.88
N VAL A 119 4.98 12.70 2.15
CA VAL A 119 4.21 11.51 2.54
C VAL A 119 2.71 11.75 2.37
N ILE A 120 2.21 12.93 2.73
CA ILE A 120 0.79 13.28 2.53
C ILE A 120 0.47 13.30 1.02
N LEU A 121 1.29 13.99 0.21
CA LEU A 121 1.09 14.04 -1.24
C LEU A 121 1.13 12.65 -1.86
N TYR A 122 2.08 11.81 -1.45
CA TYR A 122 2.15 10.42 -1.90
C TYR A 122 0.87 9.64 -1.57
N ALA A 123 0.34 9.77 -0.34
CA ALA A 123 -0.90 9.11 0.06
C ALA A 123 -2.11 9.61 -0.75
N MET A 124 -2.20 10.92 -0.98
CA MET A 124 -3.26 11.52 -1.82
C MET A 124 -3.19 11.01 -3.27
N MET A 125 -2.00 10.98 -3.87
CA MET A 125 -1.79 10.44 -5.22
C MET A 125 -2.13 8.95 -5.31
N HIS A 126 -1.86 8.18 -4.25
CA HIS A 126 -2.22 6.79 -4.18
C HIS A 126 -3.74 6.58 -4.15
N ILE A 127 -4.46 7.36 -3.33
CA ILE A 127 -5.93 7.35 -3.28
C ILE A 127 -6.50 7.78 -4.65
N PHE A 128 -5.98 8.85 -5.23
CA PHE A 128 -6.39 9.34 -6.55
C PHE A 128 -6.23 8.26 -7.64
N SER A 129 -5.10 7.54 -7.64
CA SER A 129 -4.87 6.46 -8.59
C SER A 129 -5.89 5.32 -8.47
N HIS A 130 -6.38 5.03 -7.26
CA HIS A 130 -7.46 4.06 -7.05
C HIS A 130 -8.77 4.54 -7.67
N PHE A 131 -9.16 5.79 -7.49
CA PHE A 131 -10.37 6.34 -8.13
C PHE A 131 -10.28 6.27 -9.66
N CYS A 132 -9.14 6.64 -10.23
CA CYS A 132 -8.90 6.51 -11.67
C CYS A 132 -9.04 5.06 -12.14
N PHE A 133 -8.40 4.12 -11.44
CA PHE A 133 -8.45 2.70 -11.77
C PHE A 133 -9.87 2.13 -11.67
N TRP A 134 -10.60 2.43 -10.60
CA TRP A 134 -11.97 1.97 -10.41
C TRP A 134 -12.90 2.53 -11.48
N THR A 135 -12.81 3.85 -11.76
CA THR A 135 -13.61 4.49 -12.82
C THR A 135 -13.36 3.82 -14.17
N PHE A 136 -12.09 3.66 -14.55
CA PHE A 136 -11.72 3.01 -15.80
C PHE A 136 -12.21 1.56 -15.87
N SER A 137 -12.04 0.79 -14.79
CA SER A 137 -12.45 -0.61 -14.73
C SER A 137 -13.96 -0.77 -14.85
N ILE A 138 -14.75 0.09 -14.19
CA ILE A 138 -16.21 0.07 -14.27
C ILE A 138 -16.68 0.41 -15.70
N LEU A 139 -16.12 1.46 -16.29
CA LEU A 139 -16.48 1.88 -17.65
C LEU A 139 -16.10 0.80 -18.67
N LEU A 140 -14.93 0.19 -18.54
CA LEU A 140 -14.49 -0.92 -19.39
C LEU A 140 -15.41 -2.14 -19.25
N TYR A 141 -15.81 -2.48 -18.03
CA TYR A 141 -16.74 -3.57 -17.76
C TYR A 141 -18.12 -3.32 -18.37
N LEU A 142 -18.65 -2.10 -18.23
CA LEU A 142 -19.92 -1.68 -18.84
C LEU A 142 -19.84 -1.74 -20.38
N TRP A 143 -18.71 -1.34 -20.95
CA TRP A 143 -18.50 -1.40 -22.41
C TRP A 143 -18.47 -2.84 -22.94
N LEU A 144 -17.80 -3.76 -22.22
CA LEU A 144 -17.66 -5.15 -22.63
C LEU A 144 -18.93 -5.99 -22.40
N TYR A 145 -19.58 -5.80 -21.26
CA TYR A 145 -20.65 -6.69 -20.76
C TYR A 145 -21.99 -6.00 -20.52
N GLY A 146 -22.10 -4.70 -20.77
CA GLY A 146 -23.30 -3.93 -20.44
C GLY A 146 -24.57 -4.41 -21.12
N ARG A 147 -24.48 -5.06 -22.29
CA ARG A 147 -25.64 -5.64 -23.01
C ARG A 147 -26.17 -6.92 -22.37
N GLU A 148 -25.36 -7.64 -21.62
CA GLU A 148 -25.71 -8.91 -20.99
C GLU A 148 -26.16 -8.73 -19.54
N MET A 149 -26.02 -7.50 -19.02
CA MET A 149 -26.33 -7.19 -17.63
C MET A 149 -27.81 -6.84 -17.42
N SER A 150 -28.32 -7.17 -16.22
CA SER A 150 -29.64 -6.66 -15.79
C SER A 150 -29.59 -5.14 -15.67
N ALA A 151 -30.72 -4.48 -16.00
CA ALA A 151 -30.82 -3.02 -15.91
C ALA A 151 -30.45 -2.46 -14.52
N GLY A 152 -30.81 -3.17 -13.43
CA GLY A 152 -30.45 -2.78 -12.06
C GLY A 152 -28.95 -2.79 -11.81
N MET A 153 -28.23 -3.80 -12.32
CA MET A 153 -26.77 -3.89 -12.17
C MET A 153 -26.06 -2.81 -13.00
N ALA A 154 -26.55 -2.52 -14.21
CA ALA A 154 -26.00 -1.45 -15.05
C ALA A 154 -26.17 -0.06 -14.37
N VAL A 155 -27.32 0.23 -13.79
CA VAL A 155 -27.56 1.46 -13.03
C VAL A 155 -26.64 1.55 -11.80
N PHE A 156 -26.51 0.48 -11.04
CA PHE A 156 -25.60 0.43 -9.88
C PHE A 156 -24.15 0.75 -10.28
N MET A 157 -23.67 0.13 -11.35
CA MET A 157 -22.30 0.40 -11.88
C MET A 157 -22.12 1.83 -12.34
N LEU A 158 -23.13 2.42 -13.01
CA LEU A 158 -23.10 3.83 -13.39
C LEU A 158 -23.02 4.76 -12.17
N VAL A 159 -23.80 4.49 -11.12
CA VAL A 159 -23.74 5.26 -9.86
C VAL A 159 -22.35 5.16 -9.23
N CYS A 160 -21.77 3.96 -9.18
CA CYS A 160 -20.41 3.76 -8.68
C CYS A 160 -19.38 4.53 -9.53
N SER A 161 -19.53 4.52 -10.86
CA SER A 161 -18.63 5.26 -11.76
C SER A 161 -18.71 6.78 -11.53
N VAL A 162 -19.91 7.33 -11.35
CA VAL A 162 -20.11 8.75 -11.01
C VAL A 162 -19.46 9.07 -9.67
N PHE A 163 -19.66 8.24 -8.65
CA PHE A 163 -19.03 8.41 -7.34
C PHE A 163 -17.50 8.41 -7.41
N CYS A 164 -16.90 7.45 -8.13
CA CYS A 164 -15.46 7.40 -8.34
C CYS A 164 -14.98 8.61 -9.17
N GLY A 165 -15.73 9.00 -10.19
CA GLY A 165 -15.43 10.18 -11.01
C GLY A 165 -15.44 11.49 -10.23
N THR A 166 -16.36 11.65 -9.26
CA THR A 166 -16.34 12.80 -8.36
C THR A 166 -15.10 12.83 -7.47
N GLY A 167 -14.60 11.65 -7.01
CA GLY A 167 -13.33 11.56 -6.28
C GLY A 167 -12.09 11.91 -7.11
N ILE A 168 -12.19 11.92 -8.44
CA ILE A 168 -11.14 12.43 -9.34
C ILE A 168 -11.20 13.95 -9.48
N TYR A 169 -12.40 14.51 -9.43
CA TYR A 169 -12.61 15.96 -9.61
C TYR A 169 -12.22 16.77 -8.37
N PHE A 170 -12.39 16.23 -7.16
CA PHE A 170 -12.03 16.87 -5.89
C PHE A 170 -10.68 16.42 -5.35
#